data_8ccd29f9d67904d97c6428cd46ba31bc
#
_entry.id   8ccd29f9d67904d97c6428cd46ba31bc
#
_cell.length_a   1.000
_cell.length_b   1.000
_cell.length_c   1.000
_cell.angle_alpha   90.00
_cell.angle_beta   90.00
_cell.angle_gamma   90.00
#
_symmetry.space_group_name_H-M   'P 1'
#
loop_
_entity.id
_entity.type
_entity.pdbx_description
1 polymer ?
#
loop_
_entity_poly.entity_id
_entity_poly.type
_entity_poly.pdbx_seq_one_letter_code
_entity_poly.pdbx_strand_id
1 'polypeptide(L)'
;EFGFSCMGYEIAGGWGAAMADPTRETIVMVGDGSYMMMNSDIYSTVLTGHKMIVVVCDNGGYAVISRLQQFKGVPGFNNLLKDCRITDKANPLHVDFAAHAAAMGAASRKVESLADLEAALEWAKTNDRTTVISITTDAYAWVPGDADWDVGVPEVSNRESVNKARE
;
A
#
# COMPACT_ATOMS: atom_id res chain seq x y z
N GLU A 1 8.10 4.46 6.80
CA GLU A 1 8.41 4.44 8.24
C GLU A 1 9.20 3.17 8.54
N PHE A 2 10.35 3.34 9.21
CA PHE A 2 11.33 2.26 9.36
C PHE A 2 11.37 1.66 10.78
N GLY A 3 10.91 2.35 11.78
CA GLY A 3 11.02 1.93 13.18
C GLY A 3 10.30 0.61 13.45
N PHE A 4 9.02 0.67 13.69
CA PHE A 4 8.19 -0.50 13.99
C PHE A 4 7.47 -1.06 12.76
N SER A 5 7.61 -0.45 11.59
CA SER A 5 6.95 -0.84 10.33
C SER A 5 5.43 -1.02 10.48
N CYS A 6 4.79 -0.06 11.12
CA CYS A 6 3.34 -0.09 11.34
C CYS A 6 2.60 0.20 10.04
N MET A 7 1.99 -0.80 9.45
CA MET A 7 1.17 -0.64 8.25
C MET A 7 0.02 0.35 8.51
N GLY A 8 -0.21 1.25 7.57
CA GLY A 8 -1.22 2.30 7.66
C GLY A 8 -0.72 3.61 8.25
N TYR A 9 0.39 3.61 9.01
CA TYR A 9 0.99 4.81 9.58
C TYR A 9 1.33 5.86 8.50
N GLU A 10 1.60 5.45 7.29
CA GLU A 10 2.03 6.31 6.19
C GLU A 10 1.04 7.45 5.94
N ILE A 11 -0.26 7.16 6.00
CA ILE A 11 -1.32 8.17 5.78
C ILE A 11 -1.38 9.15 6.96
N ALA A 12 -1.46 8.63 8.19
CA ALA A 12 -1.47 9.45 9.40
C ALA A 12 -0.17 10.26 9.55
N GLY A 13 0.98 9.62 9.28
CA GLY A 13 2.30 10.28 9.33
C GLY A 13 2.43 11.37 8.27
N GLY A 14 1.93 11.14 7.05
CA GLY A 14 1.87 12.14 5.99
C GLY A 14 1.00 13.33 6.37
N TRP A 15 -0.16 13.07 6.95
CA TRP A 15 -1.01 14.14 7.49
C TRP A 15 -0.30 14.96 8.58
N GLY A 16 0.35 14.27 9.54
CA GLY A 16 1.16 14.93 10.56
C GLY A 16 2.29 15.79 9.98
N ALA A 17 2.97 15.30 8.92
CA ALA A 17 4.00 16.08 8.22
C ALA A 17 3.43 17.31 7.54
N ALA A 18 2.28 17.20 6.87
CA ALA A 18 1.59 18.34 6.24
C ALA A 18 1.09 19.37 7.27
N MET A 19 0.72 18.91 8.47
CA MET A 19 0.38 19.81 9.59
C MET A 19 1.61 20.55 10.13
N ALA A 20 2.73 19.85 10.24
CA ALA A 20 3.96 20.39 10.84
C ALA A 20 4.60 21.46 9.94
N ASP A 21 4.54 21.27 8.62
CA ASP A 21 5.06 22.26 7.66
C ASP A 21 4.18 22.34 6.40
N PRO A 22 3.15 23.15 6.41
CA PRO A 22 2.23 23.31 5.30
C PRO A 22 2.85 24.02 4.07
N THR A 23 4.07 24.51 4.16
CA THR A 23 4.78 25.14 3.05
C THR A 23 5.49 24.14 2.16
N ARG A 24 5.66 22.90 2.65
CA ARG A 24 6.30 21.80 1.92
C ARG A 24 5.25 20.84 1.39
N GLU A 25 5.55 20.32 0.19
CA GLU A 25 4.72 19.28 -0.38
C GLU A 25 4.97 17.94 0.32
N THR A 26 3.91 17.32 0.81
CA THR A 26 3.97 16.00 1.43
C THR A 26 3.48 14.96 0.44
N ILE A 27 4.34 14.00 0.10
CA ILE A 27 4.02 12.87 -0.77
C ILE A 27 4.13 11.58 0.07
N VAL A 28 3.06 10.81 0.07
CA VAL A 28 2.96 9.51 0.73
C VAL A 28 2.89 8.42 -0.33
N MET A 29 3.77 7.43 -0.24
CA MET A 29 3.66 6.20 -1.05
C MET A 29 3.21 5.07 -0.14
N VAL A 30 2.14 4.37 -0.52
CA VAL A 30 1.50 3.36 0.32
C VAL A 30 1.00 2.19 -0.53
N GLY A 31 1.12 0.98 -0.02
CA GLY A 31 0.47 -0.19 -0.62
C GLY A 31 -1.04 -0.19 -0.37
N ASP A 32 -1.78 -0.89 -1.21
CA ASP A 32 -3.23 -1.06 -1.08
C ASP A 32 -3.65 -1.63 0.28
N GLY A 33 -2.91 -2.60 0.82
CA GLY A 33 -3.16 -3.16 2.14
C GLY A 33 -2.99 -2.14 3.27
N SER A 34 -1.92 -1.34 3.27
CA SER A 34 -1.71 -0.26 4.24
C SER A 34 -2.75 0.85 4.10
N TYR A 35 -3.10 1.21 2.86
CA TYR A 35 -4.18 2.17 2.60
C TYR A 35 -5.49 1.73 3.26
N MET A 36 -5.87 0.46 3.14
CA MET A 36 -7.11 -0.06 3.72
C MET A 36 -7.13 -0.05 5.25
N MET A 37 -5.99 0.03 5.92
CA MET A 37 -5.92 0.06 7.38
C MET A 37 -6.22 1.45 7.96
N MET A 38 -5.83 2.54 7.27
CA MET A 38 -5.90 3.91 7.80
C MET A 38 -6.49 4.92 6.80
N ASN A 39 -7.33 4.46 5.87
CA ASN A 39 -7.91 5.32 4.83
C ASN A 39 -8.81 6.46 5.37
N SER A 40 -9.37 6.31 6.57
CA SER A 40 -10.19 7.33 7.21
C SER A 40 -9.46 8.66 7.43
N ASP A 41 -8.13 8.63 7.56
CA ASP A 41 -7.34 9.85 7.75
C ASP A 41 -7.27 10.71 6.49
N ILE A 42 -7.56 10.15 5.32
CA ILE A 42 -7.77 10.94 4.09
C ILE A 42 -8.98 11.87 4.27
N TYR A 43 -10.08 11.36 4.82
CA TYR A 43 -11.25 12.18 5.12
C TYR A 43 -10.91 13.28 6.15
N SER A 44 -10.12 12.92 7.17
CA SER A 44 -9.66 13.88 8.19
C SER A 44 -8.82 15.00 7.58
N THR A 45 -7.94 14.73 6.61
CA THR A 45 -7.16 15.77 5.91
C THR A 45 -8.06 16.73 5.14
N VAL A 46 -9.10 16.21 4.47
CA VAL A 46 -10.08 17.03 3.74
C VAL A 46 -10.85 17.94 4.70
N LEU A 47 -11.33 17.38 5.83
CA LEU A 47 -12.07 18.14 6.82
C LEU A 47 -11.23 19.23 7.49
N THR A 48 -9.94 18.98 7.69
CA THR A 48 -9.04 19.93 8.36
C THR A 48 -8.33 20.87 7.40
N GLY A 49 -8.53 20.72 6.09
CA GLY A 49 -7.93 21.56 5.06
C GLY A 49 -6.43 21.36 4.88
N HIS A 50 -5.87 20.22 5.32
CA HIS A 50 -4.48 19.88 5.06
C HIS A 50 -4.33 19.15 3.74
N LYS A 51 -3.29 19.50 3.00
CA LYS A 51 -3.02 18.96 1.67
C LYS A 51 -1.85 17.98 1.73
N MET A 52 -2.05 16.78 1.17
CA MET A 52 -0.99 15.83 0.85
C MET A 52 -1.31 15.08 -0.44
N ILE A 53 -0.32 14.47 -1.05
CA ILE A 53 -0.46 13.60 -2.20
C ILE A 53 -0.22 12.16 -1.74
N VAL A 54 -1.17 11.29 -1.99
CA VAL A 54 -1.07 9.86 -1.64
C VAL A 54 -1.03 9.04 -2.93
N VAL A 55 0.05 8.29 -3.12
CA VAL A 55 0.20 7.34 -4.22
C VAL A 55 -0.05 5.94 -3.69
N VAL A 56 -1.15 5.33 -4.12
CA VAL A 56 -1.53 3.96 -3.77
C VAL A 56 -0.97 3.00 -4.81
N CYS A 57 0.01 2.20 -4.42
CA CYS A 57 0.59 1.12 -5.22
C CYS A 57 -0.25 -0.15 -5.03
N ASP A 58 -1.25 -0.34 -5.88
CA ASP A 58 -2.17 -1.48 -5.81
C ASP A 58 -1.51 -2.73 -6.41
N ASN A 59 -1.08 -3.63 -5.55
CA ASN A 59 -0.54 -4.93 -5.93
C ASN A 59 -1.50 -6.10 -5.66
N GLY A 60 -2.74 -5.80 -5.29
CA GLY A 60 -3.79 -6.80 -5.03
C GLY A 60 -3.66 -7.51 -3.69
N GLY A 61 -3.15 -6.84 -2.65
CA GLY A 61 -3.13 -7.33 -1.28
C GLY A 61 -1.84 -7.08 -0.52
N TYR A 62 -1.47 -8.03 0.34
CA TYR A 62 -0.28 -7.96 1.18
C TYR A 62 0.91 -8.68 0.51
N ALA A 63 1.39 -8.15 -0.63
CA ALA A 63 2.39 -8.83 -1.45
C ALA A 63 3.72 -9.04 -0.70
N VAL A 64 4.17 -8.07 0.11
CA VAL A 64 5.38 -8.22 0.93
C VAL A 64 5.22 -9.36 1.95
N ILE A 65 4.07 -9.45 2.62
CA ILE A 65 3.81 -10.53 3.58
C ILE A 65 3.77 -11.89 2.87
N SER A 66 3.14 -11.96 1.71
CA SER A 66 3.16 -13.18 0.88
C SER A 66 4.58 -13.61 0.52
N ARG A 67 5.44 -12.66 0.13
CA ARG A 67 6.86 -12.89 -0.15
C ARG A 67 7.61 -13.42 1.08
N LEU A 68 7.45 -12.77 2.24
CA LEU A 68 8.09 -13.19 3.47
C LEU A 68 7.68 -14.61 3.88
N GLN A 69 6.40 -14.95 3.76
CA GLN A 69 5.93 -16.32 4.00
C GLN A 69 6.64 -17.34 3.10
N GLN A 70 6.73 -17.04 1.79
CA GLN A 70 7.35 -17.94 0.82
C GLN A 70 8.84 -18.15 1.11
N PHE A 71 9.57 -17.11 1.51
CA PHE A 71 10.98 -17.23 1.91
C PHE A 71 11.18 -18.10 3.15
N LYS A 72 10.18 -18.17 4.03
CA LYS A 72 10.22 -19.04 5.21
C LYS A 72 9.58 -20.42 4.98
N GLY A 73 9.46 -20.84 3.71
CA GLY A 73 8.97 -22.16 3.32
C GLY A 73 7.45 -22.36 3.43
N VAL A 74 6.70 -21.30 3.72
CA VAL A 74 5.23 -21.37 3.79
C VAL A 74 4.64 -21.02 2.42
N PRO A 75 3.73 -21.80 1.85
CA PRO A 75 3.02 -21.40 0.64
C PRO A 75 2.17 -20.15 0.91
N GLY A 76 1.93 -19.36 -0.14
CA GLY A 76 1.05 -18.18 -0.05
C GLY A 76 -0.32 -18.56 0.54
N PHE A 77 -0.81 -17.74 1.47
CA PHE A 77 -2.06 -18.00 2.16
C PHE A 77 -2.79 -16.69 2.47
N ASN A 78 -3.89 -16.46 1.77
CA ASN A 78 -4.82 -15.34 1.99
C ASN A 78 -4.20 -13.93 2.02
N ASN A 79 -2.99 -13.74 1.48
CA ASN A 79 -2.36 -12.42 1.44
C ASN A 79 -2.68 -11.65 0.17
N LEU A 80 -3.02 -12.35 -0.90
CA LEU A 80 -3.37 -11.74 -2.18
C LEU A 80 -4.85 -12.01 -2.49
N LEU A 81 -5.50 -11.10 -3.17
CA LEU A 81 -6.91 -11.22 -3.56
C LEU A 81 -7.18 -12.53 -4.30
N LYS A 82 -6.24 -12.98 -5.16
CA LYS A 82 -6.36 -14.25 -5.90
C LYS A 82 -6.42 -15.49 -4.99
N ASP A 83 -5.93 -15.38 -3.76
CA ASP A 83 -5.90 -16.49 -2.80
C ASP A 83 -7.10 -16.44 -1.84
N CYS A 84 -7.91 -15.38 -1.90
CA CYS A 84 -9.05 -15.20 -1.04
C CYS A 84 -10.22 -16.12 -1.43
N ARG A 85 -10.94 -16.61 -0.41
CA ARG A 85 -11.97 -17.65 -0.56
C ARG A 85 -13.19 -17.21 -1.38
N ILE A 86 -13.53 -15.91 -1.34
CA ILE A 86 -14.77 -15.36 -1.92
C ILE A 86 -14.52 -14.73 -3.29
N THR A 87 -13.29 -14.78 -3.80
CA THR A 87 -12.99 -14.22 -5.11
C THR A 87 -13.26 -15.22 -6.23
N ASP A 88 -13.95 -14.77 -7.25
CA ASP A 88 -13.83 -15.38 -8.56
C ASP A 88 -12.38 -15.19 -9.04
N LYS A 89 -11.63 -16.26 -9.21
CA LYS A 89 -10.22 -16.20 -9.62
C LYS A 89 -10.03 -15.56 -11.00
N ALA A 90 -11.07 -15.58 -11.83
CA ALA A 90 -11.07 -14.94 -13.14
C ALA A 90 -11.35 -13.42 -13.03
N ASN A 91 -12.14 -13.01 -12.02
CA ASN A 91 -12.50 -11.61 -11.78
C ASN A 91 -12.41 -11.31 -10.29
N PRO A 92 -11.21 -11.17 -9.72
CA PRO A 92 -11.06 -10.85 -8.30
C PRO A 92 -11.70 -9.50 -8.00
N LEU A 93 -12.34 -9.41 -6.84
CA LEU A 93 -12.88 -8.15 -6.34
C LEU A 93 -11.71 -7.17 -6.11
N HIS A 94 -11.72 -6.06 -6.82
CA HIS A 94 -10.77 -4.97 -6.62
C HIS A 94 -11.47 -3.76 -6.02
N VAL A 95 -10.78 -3.08 -5.13
CA VAL A 95 -11.20 -1.77 -4.63
C VAL A 95 -10.81 -0.72 -5.68
N ASP A 96 -11.74 0.11 -6.10
CA ASP A 96 -11.41 1.34 -6.82
C ASP A 96 -10.95 2.39 -5.82
N PHE A 97 -9.64 2.47 -5.58
CA PHE A 97 -9.04 3.39 -4.61
C PHE A 97 -9.25 4.86 -4.99
N ALA A 98 -9.32 5.16 -6.28
CA ALA A 98 -9.61 6.52 -6.74
C ALA A 98 -11.06 6.91 -6.43
N ALA A 99 -12.02 6.06 -6.76
CA ALA A 99 -13.43 6.29 -6.43
C ALA A 99 -13.65 6.33 -4.90
N HIS A 100 -12.98 5.46 -4.15
CA HIS A 100 -13.04 5.44 -2.70
C HIS A 100 -12.54 6.76 -2.08
N ALA A 101 -11.40 7.26 -2.53
CA ALA A 101 -10.87 8.54 -2.07
C ALA A 101 -11.75 9.73 -2.48
N ALA A 102 -12.31 9.71 -3.69
CA ALA A 102 -13.27 10.71 -4.15
C ALA A 102 -14.52 10.79 -3.25
N ALA A 103 -15.02 9.64 -2.80
CA ALA A 103 -16.16 9.58 -1.88
C ALA A 103 -15.84 10.23 -0.51
N MET A 104 -14.57 10.29 -0.12
CA MET A 104 -14.12 11.02 1.07
C MET A 104 -13.81 12.51 0.80
N GLY A 105 -14.06 13.01 -0.41
CA GLY A 105 -13.86 14.40 -0.79
C GLY A 105 -12.45 14.74 -1.26
N ALA A 106 -11.54 13.77 -1.37
CA ALA A 106 -10.22 13.97 -1.96
C ALA A 106 -10.31 14.14 -3.48
N ALA A 107 -9.36 14.88 -4.08
CA ALA A 107 -9.15 14.78 -5.50
C ALA A 107 -8.52 13.41 -5.82
N SER A 108 -8.88 12.76 -6.93
CA SER A 108 -8.34 11.43 -7.19
C SER A 108 -8.23 11.10 -8.67
N ARG A 109 -7.27 10.21 -8.99
CA ARG A 109 -7.08 9.63 -10.33
C ARG A 109 -6.56 8.19 -10.22
N LYS A 110 -7.04 7.34 -11.12
CA LYS A 110 -6.39 6.07 -11.44
C LYS A 110 -5.50 6.28 -12.65
N VAL A 111 -4.28 5.74 -12.61
CA VAL A 111 -3.29 5.82 -13.68
C VAL A 111 -2.79 4.43 -14.05
N GLU A 112 -2.33 4.25 -15.28
CA GLU A 112 -1.96 2.95 -15.84
C GLU A 112 -0.50 2.86 -16.28
N SER A 113 0.21 3.98 -16.32
CA SER A 113 1.61 4.05 -16.73
C SER A 113 2.41 5.01 -15.85
N LEU A 114 3.74 4.93 -15.93
CA LEU A 114 4.63 5.88 -15.25
C LEU A 114 4.47 7.30 -15.82
N ALA A 115 4.24 7.44 -17.10
CA ALA A 115 3.99 8.76 -17.72
C ALA A 115 2.68 9.38 -17.19
N ASP A 116 1.63 8.57 -17.02
CA ASP A 116 0.37 9.03 -16.42
C ASP A 116 0.55 9.38 -14.94
N LEU A 117 1.39 8.61 -14.22
CA LEU A 117 1.72 8.90 -12.82
C LEU A 117 2.44 10.24 -12.69
N GLU A 118 3.41 10.49 -13.55
CA GLU A 118 4.15 11.77 -13.61
C GLU A 118 3.20 12.95 -13.86
N ALA A 119 2.34 12.83 -14.87
CA ALA A 119 1.31 13.83 -15.17
C ALA A 119 0.29 14.01 -14.02
N ALA A 120 -0.07 12.93 -13.34
CA ALA A 120 -0.98 12.97 -12.19
C ALA A 120 -0.33 13.63 -10.97
N LEU A 121 0.97 13.44 -10.74
CA LEU A 121 1.70 14.13 -9.68
C LEU A 121 1.76 15.64 -9.93
N GLU A 122 2.06 16.08 -11.17
CA GLU A 122 2.03 17.50 -11.52
C GLU A 122 0.61 18.10 -11.36
N TRP A 123 -0.41 17.37 -11.77
CA TRP A 123 -1.79 17.79 -11.53
C TRP A 123 -2.12 17.86 -10.03
N ALA A 124 -1.66 16.91 -9.21
CA ALA A 124 -1.91 16.88 -7.78
C ALA A 124 -1.35 18.12 -7.07
N LYS A 125 -0.22 18.64 -7.54
CA LYS A 125 0.40 19.87 -7.01
C LYS A 125 -0.51 21.10 -7.18
N THR A 126 -1.36 21.10 -8.21
CA THR A 126 -2.28 22.22 -8.48
C THR A 126 -3.58 22.17 -7.68
N ASN A 127 -3.90 21.06 -7.03
CA ASN A 127 -5.11 20.91 -6.25
C ASN A 127 -4.99 21.62 -4.88
N ASP A 128 -6.13 22.06 -4.37
CA ASP A 128 -6.26 22.77 -3.08
C ASP A 128 -6.47 21.80 -1.88
N ARG A 129 -6.54 20.50 -2.12
CA ARG A 129 -6.85 19.47 -1.13
C ARG A 129 -6.03 18.20 -1.33
N THR A 130 -6.11 17.29 -0.37
CA THR A 130 -5.50 15.97 -0.50
C THR A 130 -5.90 15.30 -1.81
N THR A 131 -4.91 14.75 -2.48
CA THR A 131 -5.06 14.06 -3.76
C THR A 131 -4.60 12.62 -3.60
N VAL A 132 -5.39 11.67 -4.10
CA VAL A 132 -5.05 10.25 -4.13
C VAL A 132 -4.89 9.78 -5.56
N ILE A 133 -3.74 9.21 -5.87
CA ILE A 133 -3.41 8.63 -7.18
C ILE A 133 -3.24 7.13 -6.97
N SER A 134 -3.99 6.29 -7.68
CA SER A 134 -3.80 4.84 -7.63
C SER A 134 -3.18 4.33 -8.92
N ILE A 135 -2.20 3.43 -8.78
CA ILE A 135 -1.52 2.74 -9.87
C ILE A 135 -1.44 1.25 -9.55
N THR A 136 -1.79 0.41 -10.53
CA THR A 136 -1.61 -1.03 -10.39
C THR A 136 -0.14 -1.40 -10.54
N THR A 137 0.35 -2.22 -9.63
CA THR A 137 1.72 -2.73 -9.61
C THR A 137 1.74 -4.25 -9.58
N ASP A 138 2.86 -4.85 -9.97
CA ASP A 138 3.01 -6.31 -9.96
C ASP A 138 3.37 -6.79 -8.55
N ALA A 139 2.56 -7.71 -8.01
CA ALA A 139 2.79 -8.34 -6.70
C ALA A 139 4.07 -9.17 -6.62
N TYR A 140 4.65 -9.54 -7.77
CA TYR A 140 5.80 -10.45 -7.87
C TYR A 140 7.06 -9.77 -8.39
N ALA A 141 6.96 -8.55 -8.92
CA ALA A 141 8.10 -7.76 -9.38
C ALA A 141 8.67 -6.93 -8.22
N TRP A 142 9.80 -7.36 -7.69
CA TRP A 142 10.53 -6.65 -6.64
C TRP A 142 12.03 -6.65 -6.91
N VAL A 143 12.74 -5.72 -6.27
CA VAL A 143 14.19 -5.69 -6.32
C VAL A 143 14.80 -6.88 -5.59
N PRO A 144 15.99 -7.37 -5.99
CA PRO A 144 16.72 -8.39 -5.25
C PRO A 144 17.03 -7.96 -3.80
N GLY A 145 17.05 -8.95 -2.91
CA GLY A 145 17.32 -8.73 -1.49
C GLY A 145 16.03 -8.64 -0.66
N ASP A 146 16.19 -8.73 0.65
CA ASP A 146 15.11 -8.70 1.64
C ASP A 146 15.20 -7.49 2.59
N ALA A 147 16.08 -6.55 2.26
CA ALA A 147 16.23 -5.28 2.97
C ALA A 147 16.50 -5.45 4.48
N ASP A 148 17.37 -6.40 4.85
CA ASP A 148 17.80 -6.67 6.23
C ASP A 148 16.65 -7.06 7.19
N TRP A 149 15.54 -7.52 6.64
CA TRP A 149 14.39 -7.92 7.46
C TRP A 149 14.49 -9.38 7.85
N ASP A 150 15.03 -9.65 9.03
CA ASP A 150 15.09 -11.00 9.57
C ASP A 150 13.75 -11.39 10.21
N VAL A 151 12.98 -12.19 9.51
CA VAL A 151 11.74 -12.79 10.03
C VAL A 151 12.05 -14.20 10.51
N GLY A 152 11.79 -14.47 11.78
CA GLY A 152 12.02 -15.79 12.36
C GLY A 152 11.27 -16.90 11.63
N VAL A 153 11.92 -18.06 11.48
CA VAL A 153 11.27 -19.29 11.01
C VAL A 153 10.62 -20.00 12.19
N PRO A 154 9.39 -20.52 12.09
CA PRO A 154 8.74 -21.28 13.15
C PRO A 154 9.61 -22.44 13.65
N GLU A 155 9.78 -22.56 14.97
CA GLU A 155 10.60 -23.63 15.58
C GLU A 155 9.95 -25.02 15.41
N VAL A 156 8.63 -25.06 15.36
CA VAL A 156 7.85 -26.29 15.20
C VAL A 156 6.97 -26.19 13.96
N SER A 157 7.15 -27.10 13.03
CA SER A 157 6.31 -27.21 11.85
C SER A 157 6.24 -28.66 11.38
N ASN A 158 5.06 -29.08 10.92
CA ASN A 158 4.86 -30.35 10.22
C ASN A 158 5.18 -30.23 8.70
N ARG A 159 5.59 -29.06 8.24
CA ARG A 159 5.93 -28.81 6.85
C ARG A 159 7.43 -28.94 6.65
N GLU A 160 7.83 -29.85 5.78
CA GLU A 160 9.24 -30.09 5.44
C GLU A 160 9.90 -28.82 4.89
N SER A 161 9.17 -28.05 4.05
CA SER A 161 9.67 -26.78 3.49
C SER A 161 10.00 -25.74 4.56
N VAL A 162 9.24 -25.68 5.66
CA VAL A 162 9.50 -24.77 6.78
C VAL A 162 10.72 -25.25 7.58
N ASN A 163 10.81 -26.54 7.85
CA ASN A 163 11.97 -27.11 8.55
C ASN A 163 13.26 -26.90 7.77
N LYS A 164 13.22 -27.08 6.45
CA LYS A 164 14.36 -26.83 5.56
C LYS A 164 14.76 -25.35 5.45
N ALA A 165 13.83 -24.42 5.58
CA ALA A 165 14.11 -22.99 5.58
C ALA A 165 14.75 -22.51 6.90
N ARG A 166 14.78 -23.36 7.91
CA ARG A 166 15.40 -23.10 9.22
C ARG A 166 16.89 -23.52 9.28
N GLU A 167 17.31 -24.45 8.43
CA GLU A 167 18.70 -24.88 8.26
C GLU A 167 19.55 -23.83 7.53
#